data_893037cd48b4d764430632e778187c60
#
_entry.id   893037cd48b4d764430632e778187c60
#
_cell.length_a   1.000
_cell.length_b   1.000
_cell.length_c   1.000
_cell.angle_alpha   90.00
_cell.angle_beta   90.00
_cell.angle_gamma   90.00
#
_symmetry.space_group_name_H-M   'P 1'
#
loop_
_entity.id
_entity.type
_entity.pdbx_description
1 polymer ?
#
loop_
_entity_poly.entity_id
_entity_poly.type
_entity_poly.pdbx_seq_one_letter_code
_entity_poly.pdbx_strand_id
1 'polypeptide(L)'
;MLFDYLLLFIFYNYKKALSRXXXXXXXXXXXXXXXXXXXXXXXXXXXXXXXXXXXXXXXXXXXXXXXXXXXXXXXXXXXXXXXXXXXXXXXXXXXXKTGITPATTSSITNDLIKENILLELGEDEHDTSVGRKKILLDIQAKRFYYIGCELSEKHFTFALGDNLGNILKEEKEIVTKQLIQEKGNQLINQTLKQFLNNCSDYEIEAIGIALPGRYLDNYKITTNNPLWQHIDLEMIQSHFDKPLFFSNNVNCMAIGKRLFSRQQNDPNFAYFHFARGMHCSYIYDGNIYGKGNLMIGEIGHTVVSSEGEECSCGRKGCLQTFAGESWLIKKSKILYHQSPYSLLPSLVKNADDIDIQVILTAYQLGDTGIITLIHQALLYLSQTILNISMMIDSQKIYLHSPLLTNQHIIQKLYSEMNYKPKLLYNRLPEVIIEPYNDFTAAHSAIALCLYHTILHS
;
A
#
# COMPACT_ATOMS: atom_id res chain seq x y z
N MET A 1 3.41 20.90 -10.51
CA MET A 1 2.57 20.28 -11.55
C MET A 1 1.17 20.89 -11.61
N LEU A 2 0.38 20.90 -10.51
CA LEU A 2 -0.95 21.55 -10.50
C LEU A 2 -0.85 23.06 -10.76
N PHE A 3 0.17 23.69 -10.18
CA PHE A 3 0.43 25.12 -10.33
C PHE A 3 0.79 25.50 -11.78
N ASP A 4 1.54 24.64 -12.44
CA ASP A 4 1.95 24.86 -13.85
C ASP A 4 0.75 24.68 -14.80
N TYR A 5 -0.11 23.73 -14.51
CA TYR A 5 -1.36 23.52 -15.26
C TYR A 5 -2.33 24.68 -15.09
N LEU A 6 -2.43 25.22 -13.87
CA LEU A 6 -3.29 26.37 -13.60
C LEU A 6 -2.78 27.62 -14.34
N LEU A 7 -1.46 27.85 -14.31
CA LEU A 7 -0.83 28.96 -15.03
C LEU A 7 -1.01 28.80 -16.54
N LEU A 8 -0.85 27.60 -17.07
CA LEU A 8 -1.06 27.30 -18.49
C LEU A 8 -2.53 27.48 -18.90
N PHE A 9 -3.47 27.05 -18.04
CA PHE A 9 -4.91 27.23 -18.28
C PHE A 9 -5.30 28.70 -18.26
N ILE A 10 -4.77 29.48 -17.32
CA ILE A 10 -5.00 30.94 -17.25
C ILE A 10 -4.38 31.62 -18.47
N PHE A 11 -3.17 31.25 -18.89
CA PHE A 11 -2.47 31.78 -20.05
C PHE A 11 -3.20 31.43 -21.36
N TYR A 12 -3.69 30.21 -21.47
CA TYR A 12 -4.42 29.74 -22.66
C TYR A 12 -5.73 30.51 -22.80
N ASN A 13 -6.50 30.69 -21.74
CA ASN A 13 -7.77 31.42 -21.76
C ASN A 13 -7.54 32.92 -21.99
N TYR A 14 -6.48 33.49 -21.46
CA TYR A 14 -6.05 34.88 -21.70
C TYR A 14 -5.69 35.09 -23.18
N LYS A 15 -4.92 34.19 -23.76
CA LYS A 15 -4.54 34.23 -25.19
C LYS A 15 -5.76 34.09 -26.11
N LYS A 16 -6.71 33.22 -25.75
CA LYS A 16 -7.96 33.00 -26.48
C LYS A 16 -8.89 34.22 -26.40
N ALA A 17 -8.91 34.90 -25.26
CA ALA A 17 -9.67 36.15 -25.08
C ALA A 17 -9.02 37.29 -25.90
N LEU A 18 -7.72 37.39 -25.92
CA LEU A 18 -6.97 38.37 -26.74
C LEU A 18 -7.16 38.16 -28.25
N SER A 19 -7.17 36.95 -28.74
CA SER A 19 -7.39 36.63 -30.16
C SER A 19 -8.81 36.95 -30.63
N ARG A 20 -9.79 36.86 -29.83
CA ARG A 20 -11.18 37.27 -30.13
C ARG A 20 -11.36 38.79 -30.15
N UNK A 21 -10.70 39.59 -29.70
CA UNK A 21 -10.72 41.02 -29.62
C UNK A 21 -10.03 41.62 -30.83
N UNK A 22 -9.19 40.94 -31.30
CA UNK A 22 -8.47 41.35 -32.48
C UNK A 22 -9.24 41.19 -33.77
N UNK A 23 -10.19 40.68 -33.73
CA UNK A 23 -10.90 40.46 -34.95
C UNK A 23 -12.09 41.36 -35.23
N UNK A 24 -12.23 42.29 -34.51
CA UNK A 24 -13.38 43.07 -34.82
C UNK A 24 -13.03 44.46 -35.18
N UNK A 25 -12.12 44.62 -35.76
CA UNK A 25 -11.87 45.97 -36.11
C UNK A 25 -12.27 46.34 -37.44
N UNK A 26 -13.16 46.30 -37.76
CA UNK A 26 -13.40 46.81 -39.04
C UNK A 26 -14.24 47.99 -39.03
N UNK A 27 -13.82 48.71 -39.38
CA UNK A 27 -14.28 49.81 -40.00
C UNK A 27 -14.75 50.94 -39.15
N UNK A 28 -14.08 51.59 -39.26
CA UNK A 28 -14.13 52.86 -38.69
C UNK A 28 -15.37 53.58 -38.90
N UNK A 29 -16.02 53.38 -38.56
CA UNK A 29 -17.03 54.27 -38.78
C UNK A 29 -17.19 55.20 -37.66
N UNK A 30 -16.80 55.91 -37.73
CA UNK A 30 -17.12 57.06 -37.03
C UNK A 30 -16.15 57.38 -35.91
N UNK A 31 -15.63 58.08 -36.28
CA UNK A 31 -14.59 58.61 -35.40
C UNK A 31 -15.11 59.21 -34.13
N UNK A 32 -16.33 59.59 -34.24
CA UNK A 32 -16.85 60.19 -33.06
C UNK A 32 -17.33 59.14 -32.04
N UNK A 33 -17.73 58.34 -32.38
CA UNK A 33 -18.13 57.25 -31.64
C UNK A 33 -16.97 56.54 -31.11
N UNK A 34 -16.09 56.60 -31.85
CA UNK A 34 -14.91 55.98 -31.42
C UNK A 34 -14.33 56.54 -30.16
N UNK A 35 -14.51 57.69 -30.10
CA UNK A 35 -14.05 58.30 -28.90
C UNK A 35 -14.88 57.86 -27.69
N UNK A 36 -16.02 57.77 -27.95
CA UNK A 36 -16.87 57.33 -26.94
C UNK A 36 -16.78 55.81 -26.68
N UNK A 37 -16.53 55.30 -27.61
CA UNK A 37 -16.33 53.92 -27.55
C UNK A 37 -15.00 53.61 -26.96
N UNK A 38 -14.21 54.31 -27.25
CA UNK A 38 -12.93 54.15 -26.69
C UNK A 38 -12.92 54.44 -25.21
N UNK A 39 -13.70 55.28 -24.98
CA UNK A 39 -13.86 55.54 -23.61
C UNK A 39 -14.66 54.42 -22.88
N UNK A 40 -15.47 54.05 -23.50
CA UNK A 40 -16.24 52.95 -23.02
C UNK A 40 -15.38 51.67 -23.08
N UNK A 41 -14.70 51.59 -23.93
CA UNK A 41 -13.83 50.48 -24.07
C UNK A 41 -12.72 50.56 -23.07
N UNK A 42 -12.36 51.60 -22.92
CA UNK A 42 -11.42 51.81 -21.90
C UNK A 42 -11.96 51.57 -20.51
N UNK A 43 -13.14 51.97 -20.44
CA UNK A 43 -13.76 51.67 -19.21
C UNK A 43 -14.09 50.20 -19.04
N UNK A 44 -14.34 49.79 -20.00
CA UNK A 44 -14.60 48.38 -20.02
C UNK A 44 -13.30 47.58 -19.96
N UNK A 45 -12.48 48.00 -20.43
CA UNK A 45 -11.17 47.41 -20.31
C UNK A 45 -10.59 47.61 -18.94
N UNK A 46 -10.92 48.65 -18.52
CA UNK A 46 -10.54 48.88 -17.17
C UNK A 46 -11.35 48.03 -16.17
N UNK A 47 -12.49 47.97 -16.54
CA UNK A 47 -13.33 47.12 -15.76
C UNK A 47 -12.96 45.64 -15.94
N UNK A 48 -12.60 45.42 -16.96
CA UNK A 48 -12.19 44.09 -17.22
C UNK A 48 -10.83 43.83 -16.70
N UNK A 49 -10.19 44.68 -16.69
CA UNK A 49 -8.90 44.58 -16.09
C UNK A 49 -8.98 44.51 -14.59
N UNK A 50 -9.90 45.24 -14.25
CA UNK A 50 -10.14 45.21 -12.86
C UNK A 50 -10.80 43.89 -12.40
N UNK A 51 -11.50 43.51 -13.21
CA UNK A 51 -12.09 42.26 -12.98
C UNK A 51 -11.08 41.13 -13.18
N UNK A 52 -10.35 41.29 -13.96
CA UNK A 52 -9.30 40.33 -14.17
C UNK A 52 -8.25 40.41 -13.08
N UNK A 53 -8.12 41.49 -12.71
CA UNK A 53 -7.29 41.64 -11.60
C UNK A 53 -7.89 41.11 -10.32
N UNK A 54 -9.10 41.35 -10.32
CA UNK A 54 -9.76 40.82 -9.20
C UNK A 54 -9.88 39.30 -9.24
N UNK A 55 -9.96 38.92 -10.29
CA UNK A 55 -9.99 37.52 -10.46
C UNK A 55 -8.61 36.93 -10.35
N UNK A 56 -7.84 37.52 -10.68
CA UNK A 56 -6.50 37.10 -10.50
C UNK A 56 -6.04 37.22 -9.08
N UNK A 57 -6.57 38.15 -8.57
CA UNK A 57 -6.33 38.28 -7.17
C UNK A 57 -7.08 37.23 -6.36
N UNK A 58 -8.15 37.01 -6.83
CA UNK A 58 -8.91 35.99 -6.20
C UNK A 58 -8.31 34.61 -6.47
N UNK A 59 -7.86 34.48 -7.51
CA UNK A 59 -7.23 33.26 -7.83
C UNK A 59 -5.90 33.13 -7.18
N UNK A 60 -5.34 34.11 -7.01
CA UNK A 60 -4.15 34.10 -6.29
C UNK A 60 -4.35 33.89 -4.83
N UNK A 61 -5.39 34.44 -4.48
CA UNK A 61 -5.74 34.24 -3.13
C UNK A 61 -6.24 32.81 -2.88
N UNK A 62 -6.83 32.38 -3.76
CA UNK A 62 -7.25 31.03 -3.67
C UNK A 62 -6.10 30.08 -3.86
N UNK A 63 -5.34 30.37 -4.56
CA UNK A 63 -4.16 29.59 -4.71
C UNK A 63 -3.25 29.70 -3.54
N UNK A 64 -3.26 30.77 -3.01
CA UNK A 64 -2.54 30.93 -1.80
C UNK A 64 -3.20 30.19 -0.67
N UNK A 65 -4.41 30.26 -0.71
CA UNK A 65 -5.11 29.57 0.27
C UNK A 65 -5.00 28.06 0.11
N UNK A 66 -4.97 27.71 -0.98
CA UNK A 66 -4.81 26.36 -1.26
C UNK A 66 -3.42 25.89 -1.04
N UNK A 67 -2.65 26.63 -1.22
CA UNK A 67 -1.30 26.33 -0.93
C UNK A 67 -1.01 26.34 0.54
N UNK A 68 -1.68 27.16 1.09
CA UNK A 68 -1.58 27.16 2.50
C UNK A 68 -2.29 25.98 3.12
N UNK A 69 -3.26 25.64 2.55
CA UNK A 69 -3.95 24.51 2.99
C UNK A 69 -3.20 23.25 2.68
N UNK A 70 -2.68 23.24 1.70
CA UNK A 70 -1.90 22.10 1.33
C UNK A 70 -0.66 22.01 2.12
N UNK A 71 -0.20 23.02 2.47
CA UNK A 71 0.92 23.05 3.33
C UNK A 71 0.55 22.65 4.72
N UNK A 72 -0.55 23.06 5.05
CA UNK A 72 -1.02 22.67 6.30
C UNK A 72 -1.37 21.20 6.35
N UNK A 73 -1.81 20.76 5.38
CA UNK A 73 -2.11 19.40 5.29
C UNK A 73 -0.88 18.54 5.14
N UNK A 74 -0.05 18.95 4.59
CA UNK A 74 1.20 18.27 4.49
C UNK A 74 1.96 18.32 5.78
N UNK A 75 1.80 19.30 6.41
CA UNK A 75 2.40 19.42 7.68
C UNK A 75 1.66 18.57 8.71
N UNK A 76 0.42 18.46 8.54
CA UNK A 76 -0.30 17.60 9.38
C UNK A 76 0.01 16.15 9.08
N UNK A 77 0.14 15.89 7.97
CA UNK A 77 0.47 14.57 7.57
C UNK A 77 1.89 14.19 7.90
N UNK A 78 2.63 15.02 7.91
CA UNK A 78 3.99 14.80 8.25
C UNK A 78 4.18 14.74 9.76
N UNK A 79 3.36 15.47 10.38
CA UNK A 79 3.38 15.36 11.79
C UNK A 79 2.66 14.11 12.28
N UNK A 80 1.63 13.77 11.62
CA UNK A 80 0.96 12.58 11.96
C UNK A 80 1.73 11.34 11.54
N UNK A 81 2.34 11.40 10.60
CA UNK A 81 3.17 10.30 10.18
C UNK A 81 4.37 10.15 11.06
N UNK A 82 4.83 11.15 11.52
CA UNK A 82 5.93 11.13 12.39
C UNK A 82 5.52 10.68 13.76
N UNK A 83 4.29 11.08 14.08
CA UNK A 83 3.78 10.63 15.30
C UNK A 83 3.35 9.15 15.25
N UNK A 84 2.90 8.76 14.19
CA UNK A 84 2.54 7.42 14.01
C UNK A 84 3.72 6.47 13.91
N UNK A 85 4.73 6.87 13.52
CA UNK A 85 5.90 6.05 13.36
C UNK A 85 6.76 6.03 14.56
N UNK A 86 6.74 7.10 15.27
CA UNK A 86 7.55 7.11 16.45
C UNK A 86 6.66 6.95 17.66
N UNK A 87 6.96 6.34 18.53
CA UNK A 87 6.21 6.19 19.76
C UNK A 87 6.29 7.53 20.49
N UNK A 88 5.93 7.97 21.37
CA UNK A 88 5.84 9.14 22.14
C UNK A 88 6.93 10.11 21.72
N UNK A 89 6.57 10.92 21.21
CA UNK A 89 7.51 11.94 20.74
C UNK A 89 7.17 13.24 21.34
N UNK A 90 8.16 13.87 21.59
CA UNK A 90 8.03 15.22 22.10
C UNK A 90 7.86 16.16 20.95
N UNK A 91 7.27 17.15 21.02
CA UNK A 91 7.02 18.20 20.08
C UNK A 91 8.31 18.72 19.48
N UNK A 92 9.41 18.66 20.38
CA UNK A 92 10.69 19.08 19.94
C UNK A 92 11.29 18.03 18.99
N UNK A 93 10.99 16.88 19.22
CA UNK A 93 11.44 15.79 18.37
C UNK A 93 10.74 15.76 17.02
N UNK A 94 9.42 16.21 17.00
CA UNK A 94 8.67 16.31 15.82
C UNK A 94 9.18 17.45 14.95
N UNK A 95 9.54 18.38 15.51
CA UNK A 95 10.11 19.53 14.86
C UNK A 95 11.45 19.23 14.20
N UNK A 96 12.17 18.43 14.85
CA UNK A 96 13.42 18.02 14.34
C UNK A 96 13.30 17.05 13.18
N LYS A 97 12.38 16.23 13.26
CA LYS A 97 12.17 15.21 12.22
C LYS A 97 11.45 15.73 10.97
N THR A 98 10.59 16.66 11.17
CA THR A 98 9.76 17.18 10.06
C THR A 98 10.33 18.44 9.41
N GLY A 99 11.21 19.13 10.09
CA GLY A 99 11.72 20.41 9.60
C GLY A 99 10.71 21.56 9.73
N ILE A 100 9.58 21.32 10.37
CA ILE A 100 8.54 22.34 10.57
C ILE A 100 8.96 23.28 11.71
N THR A 101 8.64 24.57 11.59
CA THR A 101 9.01 25.54 12.62
C THR A 101 8.29 25.24 13.95
N PRO A 102 8.91 25.59 15.10
CA PRO A 102 8.29 25.31 16.40
C PRO A 102 6.88 25.91 16.56
N ALA A 103 6.67 27.12 16.08
CA ALA A 103 5.36 27.79 16.16
C ALA A 103 4.29 27.03 15.38
N THR A 104 4.61 26.62 14.15
CA THR A 104 3.71 25.86 13.30
C THR A 104 3.42 24.47 13.89
N THR A 105 4.47 23.80 14.39
CA THR A 105 4.33 22.50 15.04
C THR A 105 3.36 22.60 16.24
N SER A 106 3.54 23.62 17.09
CA SER A 106 2.67 23.84 18.26
C SER A 106 1.23 24.10 17.84
N SER A 107 1.02 24.89 16.80
CA SER A 107 -0.33 25.17 16.30
C SER A 107 -0.99 23.88 15.83
N ILE A 108 -0.32 23.11 14.96
CA ILE A 108 -0.86 21.86 14.40
C ILE A 108 -1.13 20.84 15.51
N THR A 109 -0.20 20.64 16.45
CA THR A 109 -0.42 19.67 17.53
C THR A 109 -1.58 20.08 18.44
N ASN A 110 -1.72 21.37 18.74
CA ASN A 110 -2.85 21.85 19.53
C ASN A 110 -4.20 21.59 18.83
N ASP A 111 -4.25 21.77 17.52
CA ASP A 111 -5.48 21.52 16.77
C ASP A 111 -5.78 20.01 16.72
N LEU A 112 -4.78 19.18 16.52
CA LEU A 112 -4.94 17.71 16.55
C LEU A 112 -5.38 17.20 17.94
N ILE A 113 -4.94 17.85 19.01
CA ILE A 113 -5.38 17.52 20.40
C ILE A 113 -6.86 17.92 20.54
N LYS A 114 -7.25 19.11 20.11
CA LYS A 114 -8.66 19.55 20.15
C LYS A 114 -9.59 18.61 19.36
N GLU A 115 -9.07 18.03 18.27
CA GLU A 115 -9.81 17.08 17.44
C GLU A 115 -9.77 15.64 17.97
N ASN A 116 -9.09 15.43 19.11
CA ASN A 116 -8.90 14.12 19.74
C ASN A 116 -8.16 13.12 18.81
N ILE A 117 -7.28 13.63 17.95
CA ILE A 117 -6.41 12.80 17.12
C ILE A 117 -5.12 12.51 17.87
N LEU A 118 -4.64 13.49 18.64
CA LEU A 118 -3.49 13.34 19.55
C LEU A 118 -3.93 13.49 21.00
N LEU A 119 -3.14 12.87 21.90
CA LEU A 119 -3.32 13.02 23.32
C LEU A 119 -1.97 13.36 23.99
N GLU A 120 -2.05 14.07 25.10
CA GLU A 120 -0.90 14.36 25.95
C GLU A 120 -0.77 13.25 27.00
N LEU A 121 0.41 12.61 27.04
CA LEU A 121 0.69 11.52 27.97
C LEU A 121 1.26 12.02 29.32
N GLY A 122 1.52 13.34 29.42
CA GLY A 122 2.13 13.93 30.60
C GLY A 122 3.60 14.23 30.41
N GLU A 123 4.30 14.56 31.49
CA GLU A 123 5.70 14.96 31.47
C GLU A 123 6.61 13.74 31.21
N ASP A 124 7.67 13.96 30.47
CA ASP A 124 8.68 12.93 30.22
C ASP A 124 9.49 12.71 31.51
N GLU A 125 9.25 11.59 32.19
CA GLU A 125 9.92 11.23 33.44
C GLU A 125 11.43 10.97 33.27
N HIS A 126 11.85 10.69 32.05
CA HIS A 126 13.26 10.43 31.73
C HIS A 126 14.03 11.72 31.34
N ASP A 127 13.33 12.85 31.22
CA ASP A 127 13.97 14.12 30.88
C ASP A 127 14.68 14.71 32.10
N THR A 128 16.00 14.64 32.10
CA THR A 128 16.87 15.18 33.15
C THR A 128 17.28 16.62 32.90
N SER A 129 16.77 17.25 31.81
CA SER A 129 17.14 18.63 31.49
C SER A 129 16.58 19.63 32.52
N VAL A 130 17.34 20.70 32.77
CA VAL A 130 16.91 21.80 33.62
C VAL A 130 15.97 22.69 32.81
N GLY A 131 14.78 22.93 33.34
CA GLY A 131 13.79 23.80 32.68
C GLY A 131 12.41 23.19 32.67
N ARG A 132 11.53 23.71 31.81
CA ARG A 132 10.18 23.20 31.64
C ARG A 132 10.24 21.79 31.04
N LYS A 133 9.64 20.84 31.73
CA LYS A 133 9.61 19.44 31.29
C LYS A 133 8.82 19.31 29.98
N LYS A 134 9.29 18.39 29.15
CA LYS A 134 8.69 18.12 27.84
C LYS A 134 7.45 17.25 28.01
N ILE A 135 6.38 17.62 27.34
CA ILE A 135 5.13 16.85 27.30
C ILE A 135 5.23 15.84 26.15
N LEU A 136 4.95 14.59 26.48
CA LEU A 136 4.90 13.52 25.49
C LEU A 136 3.53 13.51 24.81
N LEU A 137 3.54 13.36 23.51
CA LEU A 137 2.35 13.27 22.67
C LEU A 137 2.28 11.88 22.04
N ASP A 138 1.07 11.36 21.89
CA ASP A 138 0.83 10.13 21.15
C ASP A 138 -0.47 10.26 20.36
N ILE A 139 -0.69 9.31 19.44
CA ILE A 139 -1.92 9.22 18.66
C ILE A 139 -3.02 8.62 19.55
N GLN A 140 -4.19 9.23 19.52
CA GLN A 140 -5.36 8.73 20.24
C GLN A 140 -5.86 7.45 19.59
N ALA A 141 -5.78 6.32 20.30
CA ALA A 141 -6.33 5.04 19.86
C ALA A 141 -7.86 5.12 19.78
N LYS A 142 -8.46 4.33 18.91
CA LYS A 142 -9.93 4.21 18.76
C LYS A 142 -10.58 5.54 18.37
N ARG A 143 -9.82 6.44 17.74
CA ARG A 143 -10.37 7.70 17.22
C ARG A 143 -11.09 7.48 15.91
N PHE A 144 -10.56 6.58 15.07
CA PHE A 144 -11.13 6.22 13.77
C PHE A 144 -11.16 4.71 13.64
N TYR A 145 -12.18 4.19 12.94
CA TYR A 145 -12.35 2.76 12.71
C TYR A 145 -12.41 2.50 11.21
N TYR A 146 -11.79 1.41 10.82
CA TYR A 146 -11.65 1.01 9.42
C TYR A 146 -11.92 -0.48 9.27
N ILE A 147 -12.42 -0.84 8.09
CA ILE A 147 -12.52 -2.25 7.69
C ILE A 147 -11.42 -2.53 6.68
N GLY A 148 -10.69 -3.63 6.88
CA GLY A 148 -9.76 -4.19 5.92
C GLY A 148 -10.31 -5.51 5.40
N CYS A 149 -10.10 -5.76 4.12
CA CYS A 149 -10.54 -6.98 3.44
C CYS A 149 -9.41 -7.49 2.55
N GLU A 150 -9.26 -8.83 2.47
CA GLU A 150 -8.42 -9.45 1.44
C GLU A 150 -9.27 -10.39 0.61
N LEU A 151 -9.11 -10.29 -0.71
CA LEU A 151 -9.72 -11.21 -1.67
C LEU A 151 -8.71 -12.28 -2.05
N SER A 152 -9.06 -13.55 -1.87
CA SER A 152 -8.22 -14.67 -2.29
C SER A 152 -9.08 -15.79 -2.88
N GLU A 153 -8.42 -16.79 -3.48
CA GLU A 153 -9.11 -17.87 -4.20
C GLU A 153 -9.83 -18.84 -3.29
N LYS A 154 -9.46 -18.92 -2.01
CA LYS A 154 -9.99 -19.89 -1.05
C LYS A 154 -10.89 -19.24 -0.01
N HIS A 155 -10.64 -17.98 0.28
CA HIS A 155 -11.40 -17.26 1.31
C HIS A 155 -11.27 -15.76 1.10
N PHE A 156 -12.27 -15.03 1.57
CA PHE A 156 -12.17 -13.59 1.80
C PHE A 156 -12.00 -13.40 3.30
N THR A 157 -11.07 -12.57 3.70
CA THR A 157 -10.87 -12.24 5.12
C THR A 157 -11.23 -10.78 5.34
N PHE A 158 -11.81 -10.52 6.49
CA PHE A 158 -12.29 -9.20 6.91
C PHE A 158 -11.78 -8.92 8.31
N ALA A 159 -11.42 -7.67 8.55
CA ALA A 159 -11.00 -7.20 9.88
C ALA A 159 -11.54 -5.81 10.14
N LEU A 160 -11.99 -5.59 11.36
CA LEU A 160 -12.29 -4.27 11.90
C LEU A 160 -11.16 -3.87 12.81
N GLY A 161 -10.61 -2.68 12.62
CA GLY A 161 -9.56 -2.18 13.47
C GLY A 161 -9.59 -0.67 13.63
N ASP A 162 -8.82 -0.17 14.57
CA ASP A 162 -8.70 1.26 14.81
C ASP A 162 -7.51 1.87 14.06
N ASN A 163 -7.32 3.16 14.23
CA ASN A 163 -6.26 3.93 13.57
C ASN A 163 -4.84 3.61 14.04
N LEU A 164 -4.68 2.73 15.02
CA LEU A 164 -3.37 2.19 15.45
C LEU A 164 -3.17 0.74 15.02
N GLY A 165 -4.15 0.17 14.30
CA GLY A 165 -4.09 -1.21 13.86
C GLY A 165 -4.50 -2.22 14.92
N ASN A 166 -5.12 -1.78 16.02
CA ASN A 166 -5.67 -2.70 17.02
C ASN A 166 -6.91 -3.36 16.43
N ILE A 167 -6.90 -4.69 16.35
CA ILE A 167 -7.96 -5.47 15.73
C ILE A 167 -9.06 -5.74 16.75
N LEU A 168 -10.30 -5.43 16.37
CA LEU A 168 -11.49 -5.54 17.20
C LEU A 168 -12.36 -6.72 16.78
N LYS A 169 -12.34 -7.07 15.49
CA LYS A 169 -13.17 -8.17 14.96
C LYS A 169 -12.53 -8.72 13.69
N GLU A 170 -12.67 -10.03 13.50
CA GLU A 170 -12.20 -10.73 12.31
C GLU A 170 -13.27 -11.72 11.84
N GLU A 171 -13.41 -11.87 10.53
CA GLU A 171 -14.24 -12.91 9.93
C GLU A 171 -13.58 -13.46 8.67
N LYS A 172 -13.81 -14.75 8.41
CA LYS A 172 -13.30 -15.43 7.23
C LYS A 172 -14.48 -16.08 6.51
N GLU A 173 -14.66 -15.75 5.25
CA GLU A 173 -15.67 -16.35 4.39
C GLU A 173 -14.99 -17.33 3.43
N ILE A 174 -15.33 -18.59 3.51
CA ILE A 174 -14.78 -19.61 2.61
C ILE A 174 -15.45 -19.45 1.24
N VAL A 175 -14.64 -19.37 0.20
CA VAL A 175 -15.11 -19.21 -1.18
C VAL A 175 -14.49 -20.29 -2.07
N THR A 176 -15.03 -20.46 -3.26
CA THR A 176 -14.47 -21.36 -4.28
C THR A 176 -14.19 -20.59 -5.56
N LYS A 177 -13.23 -21.07 -6.34
CA LYS A 177 -12.92 -20.49 -7.65
C LYS A 177 -14.16 -20.42 -8.55
N GLN A 178 -14.99 -21.48 -8.53
CA GLN A 178 -16.22 -21.51 -9.30
C GLN A 178 -17.16 -20.37 -8.90
N LEU A 179 -17.38 -20.17 -7.59
CA LEU A 179 -18.27 -19.14 -7.09
C LEU A 179 -17.75 -17.73 -7.46
N ILE A 180 -16.44 -17.52 -7.35
CA ILE A 180 -15.82 -16.25 -7.75
C ILE A 180 -16.03 -16.02 -9.27
N GLN A 181 -15.81 -17.05 -10.07
CA GLN A 181 -15.95 -16.96 -11.53
C GLN A 181 -17.39 -16.64 -11.95
N GLU A 182 -18.36 -17.26 -11.29
CA GLU A 182 -19.79 -17.10 -11.62
C GLU A 182 -20.40 -15.80 -11.07
N LYS A 183 -20.01 -15.41 -9.84
CA LYS A 183 -20.70 -14.36 -9.10
C LYS A 183 -19.73 -13.46 -8.30
N GLY A 184 -18.49 -13.33 -8.75
CA GLY A 184 -17.44 -12.64 -7.98
C GLY A 184 -17.83 -11.26 -7.48
N ASN A 185 -18.33 -10.38 -8.34
CA ASN A 185 -18.73 -9.02 -7.96
C ASN A 185 -19.84 -9.03 -6.90
N GLN A 186 -20.85 -9.87 -7.13
CA GLN A 186 -22.00 -10.02 -6.22
C GLN A 186 -21.55 -10.60 -4.87
N LEU A 187 -20.69 -11.61 -4.91
CA LEU A 187 -20.15 -12.26 -3.71
C LEU A 187 -19.36 -11.26 -2.86
N ILE A 188 -18.49 -10.47 -3.49
CA ILE A 188 -17.69 -9.45 -2.79
C ILE A 188 -18.63 -8.44 -2.12
N ASN A 189 -19.61 -7.93 -2.87
CA ASN A 189 -20.58 -6.96 -2.33
C ASN A 189 -21.36 -7.55 -1.15
N GLN A 190 -21.86 -8.78 -1.29
CA GLN A 190 -22.66 -9.43 -0.25
C GLN A 190 -21.86 -9.64 1.03
N THR A 191 -20.67 -10.24 0.91
CA THR A 191 -19.85 -10.59 2.08
C THR A 191 -19.33 -9.33 2.78
N LEU A 192 -18.94 -8.32 2.00
CA LEU A 192 -18.45 -7.05 2.56
C LEU A 192 -19.60 -6.30 3.27
N LYS A 193 -20.81 -6.26 2.68
CA LYS A 193 -21.98 -5.65 3.32
C LYS A 193 -22.36 -6.39 4.61
N GLN A 194 -22.29 -7.70 4.60
CA GLN A 194 -22.58 -8.52 5.78
C GLN A 194 -21.60 -8.17 6.91
N PHE A 195 -20.30 -8.13 6.60
CA PHE A 195 -19.29 -7.76 7.62
C PHE A 195 -19.49 -6.33 8.12
N LEU A 196 -19.76 -5.39 7.20
CA LEU A 196 -20.04 -3.98 7.57
C LEU A 196 -21.24 -3.89 8.53
N ASN A 197 -22.32 -4.64 8.24
CA ASN A 197 -23.49 -4.70 9.11
C ASN A 197 -23.16 -5.29 10.49
N ASN A 198 -22.27 -6.28 10.53
CA ASN A 198 -21.81 -6.88 11.79
C ASN A 198 -20.95 -5.92 12.61
N CYS A 199 -20.53 -4.80 12.02
CA CYS A 199 -19.72 -3.76 12.66
C CYS A 199 -20.52 -2.49 12.93
N SER A 200 -21.87 -2.56 12.97
CA SER A 200 -22.78 -1.39 13.08
C SER A 200 -22.58 -0.58 14.35
N ASP A 201 -21.93 -1.14 15.38
CA ASP A 201 -21.63 -0.41 16.62
C ASP A 201 -20.47 0.60 16.45
N TYR A 202 -19.81 0.62 15.29
CA TYR A 202 -18.64 1.45 15.02
C TYR A 202 -18.90 2.37 13.83
N GLU A 203 -18.45 3.60 13.94
CA GLU A 203 -18.50 4.54 12.81
C GLU A 203 -17.31 4.28 11.89
N ILE A 204 -17.55 3.59 10.80
CA ILE A 204 -16.51 3.18 9.85
C ILE A 204 -16.18 4.36 8.92
N GLU A 205 -14.92 4.75 8.88
CA GLU A 205 -14.45 5.87 8.05
C GLU A 205 -14.20 5.46 6.60
N ALA A 206 -13.63 4.26 6.40
CA ALA A 206 -13.26 3.77 5.07
C ALA A 206 -13.06 2.26 5.10
N ILE A 207 -13.02 1.67 3.90
CA ILE A 207 -12.80 0.24 3.70
C ILE A 207 -11.58 0.07 2.78
N GLY A 208 -10.59 -0.69 3.22
CA GLY A 208 -9.42 -1.04 2.42
C GLY A 208 -9.56 -2.45 1.87
N ILE A 209 -9.24 -2.65 0.61
CA ILE A 209 -9.33 -3.97 -0.03
C ILE A 209 -7.97 -4.34 -0.63
N ALA A 210 -7.38 -5.39 -0.06
CA ALA A 210 -6.12 -5.99 -0.52
C ALA A 210 -6.45 -6.94 -1.67
N LEU A 211 -5.92 -6.65 -2.85
CA LEU A 211 -6.27 -7.32 -4.10
C LEU A 211 -5.24 -8.41 -4.47
N PRO A 212 -5.71 -9.51 -5.09
CA PRO A 212 -4.83 -10.56 -5.62
C PRO A 212 -4.26 -10.20 -7.00
N GLY A 213 -3.73 -9.00 -7.15
CA GLY A 213 -3.19 -8.47 -8.40
C GLY A 213 -2.76 -7.03 -8.22
N ARG A 214 -2.45 -6.38 -9.31
CA ARG A 214 -1.95 -5.00 -9.32
C ARG A 214 -3.09 -4.01 -9.49
N TYR A 215 -2.90 -2.82 -8.99
CA TYR A 215 -3.91 -1.75 -9.07
C TYR A 215 -3.24 -0.43 -9.49
N LEU A 216 -3.81 0.23 -10.50
CA LEU A 216 -3.31 1.48 -11.07
C LEU A 216 -4.37 2.60 -11.02
N ASP A 217 -5.20 2.61 -10.00
CA ASP A 217 -6.26 3.62 -9.79
C ASP A 217 -7.24 3.72 -10.97
N ASN A 218 -7.51 2.58 -11.61
CA ASN A 218 -8.39 2.49 -12.79
C ASN A 218 -9.58 1.54 -12.55
N TYR A 219 -9.83 1.20 -11.30
CA TYR A 219 -10.91 0.32 -10.86
C TYR A 219 -10.85 -1.08 -11.47
N LYS A 220 -9.64 -1.55 -11.85
CA LYS A 220 -9.43 -2.89 -12.40
C LYS A 220 -8.30 -3.60 -11.67
N ILE A 221 -8.45 -4.92 -11.53
CA ILE A 221 -7.38 -5.78 -11.03
C ILE A 221 -6.51 -6.17 -12.24
N THR A 222 -5.29 -5.66 -12.30
CA THR A 222 -4.34 -6.02 -13.35
C THR A 222 -3.64 -7.30 -12.94
N THR A 223 -3.92 -8.38 -13.65
CA THR A 223 -3.45 -9.73 -13.29
C THR A 223 -3.47 -10.65 -14.51
N ASN A 224 -2.58 -11.63 -14.52
CA ASN A 224 -2.59 -12.72 -15.51
C ASN A 224 -3.55 -13.84 -15.11
N ASN A 225 -4.11 -13.82 -13.92
CA ASN A 225 -5.07 -14.85 -13.45
C ASN A 225 -6.48 -14.49 -13.95
N PRO A 226 -7.05 -15.26 -14.88
CA PRO A 226 -8.36 -14.93 -15.44
C PRO A 226 -9.50 -14.90 -14.41
N LEU A 227 -9.31 -15.55 -13.26
CA LEU A 227 -10.31 -15.56 -12.17
C LEU A 227 -10.67 -14.15 -11.72
N TRP A 228 -9.70 -13.20 -11.75
CA TRP A 228 -9.88 -11.85 -11.20
C TRP A 228 -10.10 -10.78 -12.26
N GLN A 229 -9.93 -11.11 -13.56
CA GLN A 229 -9.97 -10.12 -14.64
C GLN A 229 -11.34 -9.49 -14.85
N HIS A 230 -12.41 -10.20 -14.45
CA HIS A 230 -13.80 -9.75 -14.64
C HIS A 230 -14.34 -8.96 -13.43
N ILE A 231 -13.56 -8.82 -12.36
CA ILE A 231 -14.01 -8.09 -11.16
C ILE A 231 -14.02 -6.58 -11.47
N ASP A 232 -15.16 -5.95 -11.23
CA ASP A 232 -15.42 -4.53 -11.49
C ASP A 232 -15.41 -3.76 -10.17
N LEU A 233 -14.27 -3.14 -9.86
CA LEU A 233 -14.09 -2.43 -8.59
C LEU A 233 -14.90 -1.13 -8.53
N GLU A 234 -15.19 -0.50 -9.68
CA GLU A 234 -16.04 0.69 -9.74
C GLU A 234 -17.47 0.35 -9.34
N MET A 235 -17.99 -0.76 -9.89
CA MET A 235 -19.31 -1.26 -9.51
C MET A 235 -19.34 -1.61 -8.01
N ILE A 236 -18.29 -2.26 -7.50
CA ILE A 236 -18.20 -2.57 -6.07
C ILE A 236 -18.25 -1.29 -5.24
N GLN A 237 -17.42 -0.29 -5.57
CA GLN A 237 -17.42 1.02 -4.88
C GLN A 237 -18.82 1.65 -4.85
N SER A 238 -19.56 1.56 -5.97
CA SER A 238 -20.87 2.21 -6.10
C SER A 238 -21.92 1.67 -5.12
N HIS A 239 -21.69 0.50 -4.53
CA HIS A 239 -22.61 -0.13 -3.57
C HIS A 239 -22.38 0.32 -2.12
N PHE A 240 -21.38 1.16 -1.86
CA PHE A 240 -21.01 1.59 -0.51
C PHE A 240 -20.93 3.12 -0.43
N ASP A 241 -21.45 3.68 0.66
CA ASP A 241 -21.41 5.12 0.93
C ASP A 241 -20.02 5.53 1.48
N LYS A 242 -19.24 4.56 1.95
CA LYS A 242 -17.89 4.80 2.48
C LYS A 242 -16.87 4.69 1.36
N PRO A 243 -15.78 5.47 1.40
CA PRO A 243 -14.73 5.31 0.39
C PRO A 243 -14.05 3.94 0.50
N LEU A 244 -13.81 3.31 -0.64
CA LEU A 244 -13.06 2.06 -0.76
C LEU A 244 -11.68 2.40 -1.34
N PHE A 245 -10.62 1.87 -0.71
CA PHE A 245 -9.26 2.00 -1.19
C PHE A 245 -8.73 0.63 -1.57
N PHE A 246 -8.04 0.55 -2.70
CA PHE A 246 -7.57 -0.71 -3.27
C PHE A 246 -6.06 -0.68 -3.42
N SER A 247 -5.41 -1.80 -3.13
CA SER A 247 -3.99 -1.98 -3.43
C SER A 247 -3.67 -3.47 -3.52
N ASN A 248 -2.55 -3.81 -4.14
CA ASN A 248 -2.00 -5.16 -4.11
C ASN A 248 -1.85 -5.62 -2.65
N ASN A 249 -2.14 -6.89 -2.37
CA ASN A 249 -2.13 -7.43 -1.01
C ASN A 249 -0.75 -7.28 -0.34
N VAL A 250 0.35 -7.47 -1.07
CA VAL A 250 1.70 -7.35 -0.48
C VAL A 250 2.06 -5.87 -0.25
N ASN A 251 1.61 -4.97 -1.12
CA ASN A 251 1.73 -3.53 -0.86
C ASN A 251 0.98 -3.15 0.44
N CYS A 252 -0.21 -3.69 0.64
CA CYS A 252 -0.95 -3.51 1.89
C CYS A 252 -0.13 -4.00 3.09
N MET A 253 0.44 -5.22 3.00
CA MET A 253 1.26 -5.80 4.07
C MET A 253 2.46 -4.90 4.40
N ALA A 254 3.12 -4.35 3.38
CA ALA A 254 4.27 -3.45 3.58
C ALA A 254 3.82 -2.14 4.25
N ILE A 255 2.70 -1.56 3.80
CA ILE A 255 2.13 -0.34 4.42
C ILE A 255 1.76 -0.63 5.89
N GLY A 256 1.13 -1.77 6.15
CA GLY A 256 0.77 -2.20 7.50
C GLY A 256 2.00 -2.33 8.40
N LYS A 257 3.05 -2.96 7.86
CA LYS A 257 4.33 -3.10 8.59
C LYS A 257 4.92 -1.72 8.91
N ARG A 258 4.87 -0.79 7.95
CA ARG A 258 5.40 0.57 8.11
C ARG A 258 4.62 1.36 9.16
N LEU A 259 3.29 1.29 9.15
CA LEU A 259 2.46 2.15 9.97
C LEU A 259 2.12 1.58 11.36
N PHE A 260 1.99 0.24 11.46
CA PHE A 260 1.52 -0.38 12.71
C PHE A 260 2.64 -1.02 13.53
N SER A 261 3.88 -1.14 13.01
CA SER A 261 5.03 -1.64 13.78
C SER A 261 5.80 -0.47 14.38
N ARG A 262 5.20 0.21 15.33
CA ARG A 262 5.64 1.50 15.86
C ARG A 262 7.06 1.49 16.46
N GLN A 263 7.53 0.31 16.90
CA GLN A 263 8.86 0.16 17.48
C GLN A 263 9.97 -0.08 16.44
N GLN A 264 9.59 -0.38 15.21
CA GLN A 264 10.52 -0.74 14.13
C GLN A 264 10.38 0.26 12.97
N ASN A 265 10.72 1.50 13.24
CA ASN A 265 10.49 2.60 12.29
C ASN A 265 11.64 2.70 11.28
N ASP A 266 11.78 1.68 10.44
CA ASP A 266 12.72 1.71 9.33
C ASP A 266 12.05 2.34 8.10
N PRO A 267 12.62 3.41 7.54
CA PRO A 267 12.02 4.03 6.34
C PRO A 267 12.29 3.23 5.07
N ASN A 268 13.27 2.32 5.09
CA ASN A 268 13.68 1.53 3.92
C ASN A 268 13.70 0.04 4.27
N PHE A 269 12.79 -0.72 3.68
CA PHE A 269 12.78 -2.17 3.85
C PHE A 269 12.10 -2.85 2.66
N ALA A 270 12.35 -4.14 2.51
CA ALA A 270 11.64 -5.00 1.57
C ALA A 270 10.69 -5.92 2.34
N TYR A 271 9.53 -6.19 1.77
CA TYR A 271 8.54 -7.12 2.32
C TYR A 271 8.27 -8.17 1.25
N PHE A 272 8.81 -9.36 1.42
CA PHE A 272 8.73 -10.45 0.45
C PHE A 272 7.71 -11.48 0.93
N HIS A 273 6.60 -11.54 0.22
CA HIS A 273 5.55 -12.53 0.44
C HIS A 273 5.65 -13.62 -0.64
N PHE A 274 5.72 -14.87 -0.22
CA PHE A 274 5.72 -16.01 -1.14
C PHE A 274 4.79 -17.10 -0.63
N ALA A 275 3.69 -17.27 -1.37
CA ALA A 275 2.64 -18.23 -1.15
C ALA A 275 2.13 -18.64 -2.53
N ARG A 276 0.84 -18.50 -2.79
CA ARG A 276 0.28 -18.74 -4.14
C ARG A 276 0.90 -17.80 -5.17
N GLY A 277 1.08 -16.53 -4.81
CA GLY A 277 1.83 -15.56 -5.59
C GLY A 277 3.14 -15.23 -4.90
N MET A 278 4.05 -14.65 -5.65
CA MET A 278 5.33 -14.18 -5.14
C MET A 278 5.48 -12.72 -5.50
N HIS A 279 5.53 -11.86 -4.50
CA HIS A 279 5.67 -10.43 -4.71
C HIS A 279 6.56 -9.84 -3.61
N CYS A 280 7.41 -8.89 -3.97
CA CYS A 280 8.22 -8.14 -3.02
C CYS A 280 7.88 -6.67 -3.12
N SER A 281 7.26 -6.13 -2.09
CA SER A 281 6.99 -4.70 -1.99
C SER A 281 8.18 -4.02 -1.32
N TYR A 282 8.54 -2.84 -1.81
CA TYR A 282 9.67 -2.07 -1.28
C TYR A 282 9.14 -0.79 -0.69
N ILE A 283 9.51 -0.53 0.58
CA ILE A 283 9.30 0.78 1.20
C ILE A 283 10.62 1.52 1.09
N TYR A 284 10.58 2.69 0.46
CA TYR A 284 11.74 3.57 0.31
C TYR A 284 11.34 4.96 0.78
N ASP A 285 12.11 5.50 1.71
CA ASP A 285 11.84 6.78 2.35
C ASP A 285 10.39 6.83 2.89
N GLY A 286 9.97 5.72 3.49
CA GLY A 286 8.66 5.58 4.13
C GLY A 286 7.46 5.36 3.20
N ASN A 287 7.69 5.28 1.89
CA ASN A 287 6.63 5.16 0.88
C ASN A 287 6.80 3.91 0.02
N ILE A 288 5.71 3.44 -0.56
CA ILE A 288 5.78 2.33 -1.54
C ILE A 288 6.59 2.81 -2.76
N TYR A 289 7.63 2.07 -3.08
CA TYR A 289 8.51 2.32 -4.23
C TYR A 289 7.89 1.75 -5.51
N GLY A 290 8.02 2.51 -6.59
CA GLY A 290 7.66 2.03 -7.92
C GLY A 290 6.19 2.16 -8.27
N LYS A 291 5.46 3.10 -7.68
CA LYS A 291 4.07 3.36 -8.04
C LYS A 291 3.99 3.64 -9.55
N GLY A 292 3.06 2.99 -10.22
CA GLY A 292 2.84 3.16 -11.65
C GLY A 292 3.69 2.24 -12.54
N ASN A 293 4.65 1.50 -11.97
CA ASN A 293 5.42 0.51 -12.73
C ASN A 293 5.00 -0.89 -12.30
N LEU A 294 4.21 -1.57 -13.13
CA LEU A 294 3.65 -2.89 -12.82
C LEU A 294 4.69 -4.00 -12.70
N MET A 295 5.92 -3.77 -13.17
CA MET A 295 6.98 -4.78 -13.08
C MET A 295 7.68 -4.78 -11.71
N ILE A 296 7.62 -3.66 -10.98
CA ILE A 296 8.29 -3.55 -9.67
C ILE A 296 7.63 -4.53 -8.70
N GLY A 297 8.45 -5.37 -8.08
CA GLY A 297 7.99 -6.31 -7.08
C GLY A 297 7.55 -7.66 -7.61
N GLU A 298 7.45 -7.84 -8.93
CA GLU A 298 7.08 -9.12 -9.56
C GLU A 298 8.24 -10.14 -9.48
N ILE A 299 8.72 -10.38 -8.27
CA ILE A 299 9.95 -11.15 -7.99
C ILE A 299 9.80 -12.63 -8.40
N GLY A 300 8.57 -13.16 -8.34
CA GLY A 300 8.28 -14.53 -8.79
C GLY A 300 8.55 -14.75 -10.26
N HIS A 301 8.63 -13.67 -11.04
CA HIS A 301 8.92 -13.73 -12.47
C HIS A 301 10.37 -13.42 -12.82
N THR A 302 11.27 -13.26 -11.84
CA THR A 302 12.71 -13.17 -12.13
C THR A 302 13.19 -14.55 -12.59
N VAL A 303 13.98 -14.56 -13.66
CA VAL A 303 14.54 -15.82 -14.20
C VAL A 303 15.71 -16.24 -13.30
N VAL A 304 15.59 -17.41 -12.68
CA VAL A 304 16.64 -17.99 -11.80
C VAL A 304 17.39 -19.14 -12.48
N SER A 305 16.87 -19.64 -13.59
CA SER A 305 17.54 -20.70 -14.38
C SER A 305 17.03 -20.67 -15.83
N SER A 306 17.94 -20.59 -16.79
CA SER A 306 17.59 -20.62 -18.21
C SER A 306 16.94 -21.95 -18.64
N GLU A 307 17.22 -23.03 -17.89
CA GLU A 307 16.77 -24.39 -18.21
C GLU A 307 15.48 -24.76 -17.46
N GLY A 308 14.78 -23.79 -16.87
CA GLY A 308 13.57 -24.04 -16.10
C GLY A 308 12.33 -24.30 -16.93
N GLU A 309 11.23 -24.62 -16.22
CA GLU A 309 9.90 -24.83 -16.81
C GLU A 309 9.35 -23.53 -17.37
N GLU A 310 8.39 -23.66 -18.28
CA GLU A 310 7.64 -22.51 -18.80
C GLU A 310 6.79 -21.89 -17.70
N CYS A 311 6.82 -20.56 -17.65
CA CYS A 311 6.07 -19.77 -16.70
C CYS A 311 4.84 -19.15 -17.40
N SER A 312 3.78 -18.94 -16.62
CA SER A 312 2.56 -18.30 -17.13
C SER A 312 2.80 -16.88 -17.70
N CYS A 313 3.94 -16.27 -17.39
CA CYS A 313 4.31 -14.96 -17.96
C CYS A 313 4.93 -15.05 -19.36
N GLY A 314 5.09 -16.27 -19.90
CA GLY A 314 5.65 -16.53 -21.23
C GLY A 314 7.17 -16.75 -21.24
N ARG A 315 7.85 -16.59 -20.12
CA ARG A 315 9.30 -16.88 -20.01
C ARG A 315 9.54 -18.27 -19.43
N LYS A 316 10.79 -18.71 -19.43
CA LYS A 316 11.21 -19.97 -18.80
C LYS A 316 12.06 -19.68 -17.59
N GLY A 317 11.96 -20.54 -16.59
CA GLY A 317 12.86 -20.54 -15.46
C GLY A 317 12.62 -19.43 -14.43
N CYS A 318 11.42 -18.90 -14.38
CA CYS A 318 11.04 -17.92 -13.36
C CYS A 318 11.08 -18.55 -11.97
N LEU A 319 11.39 -17.75 -10.95
CA LEU A 319 11.46 -18.20 -9.55
C LEU A 319 10.23 -19.02 -9.14
N GLN A 320 9.03 -18.57 -9.52
CA GLN A 320 7.79 -19.27 -9.14
C GLN A 320 7.67 -20.68 -9.73
N THR A 321 8.42 -21.01 -10.78
CA THR A 321 8.49 -22.37 -11.34
C THR A 321 9.53 -23.25 -10.65
N PHE A 322 10.15 -22.76 -9.57
CA PHE A 322 11.11 -23.50 -8.72
C PHE A 322 10.72 -23.47 -7.25
N ALA A 323 9.96 -22.46 -6.82
CA ALA A 323 9.71 -22.23 -5.40
C ALA A 323 8.28 -21.79 -5.08
N GLY A 324 7.43 -21.63 -6.09
CA GLY A 324 6.05 -21.21 -5.88
C GLY A 324 5.18 -22.31 -5.28
N GLU A 325 4.16 -21.93 -4.54
CA GLU A 325 3.21 -22.87 -3.94
C GLU A 325 2.57 -23.79 -5.01
N SER A 326 2.19 -23.22 -6.16
CA SER A 326 1.61 -24.00 -7.27
C SER A 326 2.57 -25.05 -7.80
N TRP A 327 3.87 -24.71 -7.88
CA TRP A 327 4.91 -25.65 -8.29
C TRP A 327 5.08 -26.77 -7.24
N LEU A 328 5.11 -26.40 -5.96
CA LEU A 328 5.21 -27.40 -4.88
C LEU A 328 4.03 -28.39 -4.93
N ILE A 329 2.81 -27.86 -5.10
CA ILE A 329 1.60 -28.70 -5.19
C ILE A 329 1.70 -29.63 -6.41
N LYS A 330 2.06 -29.08 -7.58
CA LYS A 330 2.22 -29.84 -8.83
C LYS A 330 3.21 -30.99 -8.65
N LYS A 331 4.39 -30.72 -8.08
CA LYS A 331 5.42 -31.75 -7.86
C LYS A 331 4.99 -32.76 -6.79
N SER A 332 4.28 -32.31 -5.77
CA SER A 332 3.75 -33.20 -4.72
C SER A 332 2.73 -34.19 -5.29
N LYS A 333 1.89 -33.73 -6.23
CA LYS A 333 0.93 -34.63 -6.92
C LYS A 333 1.66 -35.73 -7.71
N ILE A 334 2.81 -35.39 -8.32
CA ILE A 334 3.63 -36.38 -9.01
C ILE A 334 4.17 -37.40 -7.99
N LEU A 335 4.70 -36.95 -6.85
CA LEU A 335 5.18 -37.84 -5.79
C LEU A 335 4.06 -38.74 -5.26
N TYR A 336 2.85 -38.19 -5.09
CA TYR A 336 1.68 -38.95 -4.63
C TYR A 336 1.42 -40.15 -5.52
N HIS A 337 1.51 -39.98 -6.85
CA HIS A 337 1.20 -41.06 -7.80
C HIS A 337 2.38 -41.99 -8.10
N GLN A 338 3.61 -41.48 -8.03
CA GLN A 338 4.77 -42.18 -8.58
C GLN A 338 5.77 -42.68 -7.54
N SER A 339 5.74 -42.11 -6.34
CA SER A 339 6.73 -42.47 -5.30
C SER A 339 6.10 -43.50 -4.33
N PRO A 340 6.62 -44.73 -4.29
CA PRO A 340 6.12 -45.73 -3.32
C PRO A 340 6.48 -45.38 -1.87
N TYR A 341 7.39 -44.43 -1.66
CA TYR A 341 7.84 -44.02 -0.33
C TYR A 341 7.18 -42.71 0.14
N SER A 342 6.29 -42.12 -0.68
CA SER A 342 5.64 -40.89 -0.29
C SER A 342 4.62 -41.15 0.81
N LEU A 343 4.57 -40.24 1.78
CA LEU A 343 3.58 -40.27 2.86
C LEU A 343 2.27 -39.59 2.46
N LEU A 344 2.26 -38.90 1.31
CA LEU A 344 1.07 -38.14 0.86
C LEU A 344 -0.18 -38.97 0.75
N PRO A 345 -0.14 -40.25 0.22
CA PRO A 345 -1.35 -41.08 0.15
C PRO A 345 -1.93 -41.44 1.51
N SER A 346 -1.16 -41.36 2.58
CA SER A 346 -1.66 -41.58 3.94
C SER A 346 -2.30 -40.34 4.54
N LEU A 347 -2.05 -39.16 3.96
CA LEU A 347 -2.52 -37.87 4.49
C LEU A 347 -3.81 -37.40 3.79
N VAL A 348 -3.96 -37.70 2.49
CA VAL A 348 -5.14 -37.30 1.72
C VAL A 348 -5.59 -38.48 0.82
N LYS A 349 -6.91 -38.55 0.58
CA LYS A 349 -7.49 -39.60 -0.25
C LYS A 349 -7.26 -39.37 -1.74
N ASN A 350 -7.20 -38.10 -2.16
CA ASN A 350 -7.03 -37.72 -3.56
C ASN A 350 -5.86 -36.76 -3.69
N ALA A 351 -5.10 -36.89 -4.77
CA ALA A 351 -4.01 -35.99 -5.06
C ALA A 351 -4.50 -34.52 -5.17
N ASP A 352 -5.75 -34.34 -5.58
CA ASP A 352 -6.31 -32.98 -5.72
C ASP A 352 -6.57 -32.28 -4.38
N ASP A 353 -6.58 -33.04 -3.28
CA ASP A 353 -6.70 -32.49 -1.94
C ASP A 353 -5.35 -31.97 -1.38
N ILE A 354 -4.26 -32.16 -2.11
CA ILE A 354 -2.94 -31.70 -1.68
C ILE A 354 -2.90 -30.17 -1.75
N ASP A 355 -2.66 -29.56 -0.59
CA ASP A 355 -2.43 -28.12 -0.44
C ASP A 355 -1.13 -27.90 0.35
N ILE A 356 -0.83 -26.65 0.65
CA ILE A 356 0.40 -26.31 1.36
C ILE A 356 0.44 -26.91 2.77
N GLN A 357 -0.69 -27.07 3.44
CA GLN A 357 -0.75 -27.65 4.80
C GLN A 357 -0.44 -29.16 4.76
N VAL A 358 -0.94 -29.86 3.76
CA VAL A 358 -0.62 -31.28 3.54
C VAL A 358 0.88 -31.44 3.28
N ILE A 359 1.46 -30.54 2.45
CA ILE A 359 2.90 -30.56 2.13
C ILE A 359 3.74 -30.33 3.42
N LEU A 360 3.34 -29.35 4.23
CA LEU A 360 4.04 -29.06 5.49
C LEU A 360 3.94 -30.23 6.48
N THR A 361 2.78 -30.89 6.53
CA THR A 361 2.57 -32.08 7.36
C THR A 361 3.50 -33.21 6.89
N ALA A 362 3.53 -33.46 5.57
CA ALA A 362 4.41 -34.50 5.00
C ALA A 362 5.91 -34.20 5.29
N TYR A 363 6.31 -32.92 5.17
CA TYR A 363 7.66 -32.47 5.52
C TYR A 363 7.98 -32.82 6.98
N GLN A 364 7.06 -32.48 7.89
CA GLN A 364 7.24 -32.70 9.33
C GLN A 364 7.32 -34.18 9.68
N LEU A 365 6.59 -35.01 8.94
CA LEU A 365 6.59 -36.47 9.13
C LEU A 365 7.83 -37.15 8.48
N GLY A 366 8.64 -36.39 7.75
CA GLY A 366 9.88 -36.92 7.18
C GLY A 366 9.77 -37.47 5.77
N ASP A 367 8.75 -37.08 4.99
CA ASP A 367 8.64 -37.48 3.58
C ASP A 367 9.86 -36.96 2.82
N THR A 368 10.72 -37.87 2.38
CA THR A 368 12.00 -37.52 1.77
C THR A 368 11.83 -36.80 0.44
N GLY A 369 10.79 -37.15 -0.34
CA GLY A 369 10.48 -36.45 -1.60
C GLY A 369 10.08 -35.02 -1.35
N ILE A 370 9.21 -34.79 -0.38
CA ILE A 370 8.75 -33.45 0.00
C ILE A 370 9.90 -32.62 0.58
N ILE A 371 10.75 -33.22 1.44
CA ILE A 371 11.93 -32.55 1.99
C ILE A 371 12.83 -32.08 0.85
N THR A 372 13.07 -32.92 -0.15
CA THR A 372 13.91 -32.58 -1.31
C THR A 372 13.31 -31.40 -2.09
N LEU A 373 12.00 -31.42 -2.35
CA LEU A 373 11.30 -30.34 -3.07
C LEU A 373 11.41 -29.01 -2.32
N ILE A 374 11.14 -29.04 -1.00
CA ILE A 374 11.18 -27.82 -0.19
C ILE A 374 12.61 -27.29 -0.12
N HIS A 375 13.61 -28.17 0.10
CA HIS A 375 15.01 -27.73 0.17
C HIS A 375 15.48 -27.11 -1.16
N GLN A 376 15.02 -27.64 -2.30
CA GLN A 376 15.29 -27.03 -3.61
C GLN A 376 14.65 -25.63 -3.71
N ALA A 377 13.41 -25.50 -3.28
CA ALA A 377 12.72 -24.20 -3.29
C ALA A 377 13.46 -23.18 -2.41
N LEU A 378 13.91 -23.61 -1.21
CA LEU A 378 14.63 -22.74 -0.27
C LEU A 378 15.96 -22.25 -0.84
N LEU A 379 16.64 -23.09 -1.64
CA LEU A 379 17.89 -22.68 -2.29
C LEU A 379 17.64 -21.51 -3.24
N TYR A 380 16.60 -21.58 -4.09
CA TYR A 380 16.28 -20.52 -5.03
C TYR A 380 15.76 -19.27 -4.30
N LEU A 381 14.97 -19.46 -3.22
CA LEU A 381 14.49 -18.35 -2.39
C LEU A 381 15.66 -17.63 -1.72
N SER A 382 16.63 -18.37 -1.16
CA SER A 382 17.78 -17.78 -0.50
C SER A 382 18.62 -16.94 -1.47
N GLN A 383 18.83 -17.44 -2.69
CA GLN A 383 19.54 -16.70 -3.73
C GLN A 383 18.80 -15.42 -4.11
N THR A 384 17.46 -15.50 -4.21
CA THR A 384 16.63 -14.34 -4.55
C THR A 384 16.69 -13.28 -3.44
N ILE A 385 16.63 -13.70 -2.17
CA ILE A 385 16.73 -12.78 -1.02
C ILE A 385 18.09 -12.06 -1.04
N LEU A 386 19.17 -12.80 -1.32
CA LEU A 386 20.51 -12.20 -1.43
C LEU A 386 20.59 -11.22 -2.60
N ASN A 387 19.95 -11.55 -3.74
CA ASN A 387 19.91 -10.64 -4.90
C ASN A 387 19.13 -9.36 -4.57
N ILE A 388 18.01 -9.46 -3.87
CA ILE A 388 17.25 -8.29 -3.39
C ILE A 388 18.17 -7.40 -2.54
N SER A 389 18.95 -8.02 -1.64
CA SER A 389 19.88 -7.29 -0.76
C SER A 389 20.93 -6.48 -1.52
N MET A 390 21.25 -6.91 -2.74
CA MET A 390 22.25 -6.22 -3.57
C MET A 390 21.64 -5.18 -4.49
N MET A 391 20.34 -5.22 -4.71
CA MET A 391 19.64 -4.33 -5.67
C MET A 391 18.91 -3.19 -4.98
N ILE A 392 18.46 -3.39 -3.75
CA ILE A 392 17.57 -2.46 -3.05
C ILE A 392 18.25 -1.97 -1.78
N ASP A 393 18.23 -0.65 -1.58
CA ASP A 393 18.71 -0.04 -0.34
C ASP A 393 17.71 -0.32 0.77
N SER A 394 17.88 -1.44 1.47
CA SER A 394 17.03 -1.84 2.58
C SER A 394 17.86 -2.29 3.76
N GLN A 395 17.45 -1.88 4.95
CA GLN A 395 18.09 -2.32 6.20
C GLN A 395 17.54 -3.68 6.65
N LYS A 396 16.28 -3.94 6.30
CA LYS A 396 15.58 -5.18 6.68
C LYS A 396 14.82 -5.76 5.50
N ILE A 397 14.72 -7.08 5.49
CA ILE A 397 13.88 -7.82 4.55
C ILE A 397 12.95 -8.69 5.41
N TYR A 398 11.66 -8.40 5.35
CA TYR A 398 10.62 -9.19 6.04
C TYR A 398 10.15 -10.29 5.10
N LEU A 399 10.09 -11.52 5.61
CA LEU A 399 9.64 -12.70 4.86
C LEU A 399 8.31 -13.17 5.44
N HIS A 400 7.31 -13.35 4.59
CA HIS A 400 5.97 -13.79 4.99
C HIS A 400 5.52 -14.93 4.07
N SER A 401 5.30 -16.11 4.64
CA SER A 401 4.95 -17.30 3.86
C SER A 401 4.42 -18.39 4.77
N PRO A 402 3.44 -19.21 4.32
CA PRO A 402 3.04 -20.40 5.08
C PRO A 402 4.18 -21.41 5.24
N LEU A 403 5.16 -21.46 4.32
CA LEU A 403 6.35 -22.31 4.48
C LEU A 403 7.11 -21.97 5.75
N LEU A 404 7.10 -20.72 6.17
CA LEU A 404 7.90 -20.22 7.31
C LEU A 404 7.14 -20.34 8.64
N THR A 405 6.17 -21.26 8.72
CA THR A 405 5.55 -21.68 9.98
C THR A 405 6.28 -22.86 10.62
N ASN A 406 7.16 -23.55 9.86
CA ASN A 406 7.90 -24.71 10.31
C ASN A 406 9.35 -24.30 10.65
N GLN A 407 9.78 -24.58 11.88
CA GLN A 407 11.10 -24.16 12.40
C GLN A 407 12.27 -24.81 11.63
N HIS A 408 12.12 -26.06 11.19
CA HIS A 408 13.18 -26.73 10.43
C HIS A 408 13.36 -26.09 9.06
N ILE A 409 12.24 -25.66 8.42
CA ILE A 409 12.29 -24.94 7.14
C ILE A 409 12.97 -23.59 7.35
N ILE A 410 12.65 -22.87 8.43
CA ILE A 410 13.28 -21.59 8.75
C ILE A 410 14.79 -21.77 8.94
N GLN A 411 15.19 -22.77 9.73
CA GLN A 411 16.61 -23.06 9.97
C GLN A 411 17.33 -23.39 8.67
N LYS A 412 16.70 -24.21 7.81
CA LYS A 412 17.28 -24.56 6.50
C LYS A 412 17.43 -23.31 5.62
N LEU A 413 16.44 -22.44 5.58
CA LEU A 413 16.51 -21.20 4.81
C LEU A 413 17.69 -20.33 5.30
N TYR A 414 17.81 -20.13 6.61
CA TYR A 414 18.92 -19.36 7.18
C TYR A 414 20.28 -20.00 6.84
N SER A 415 20.38 -21.33 6.86
CA SER A 415 21.63 -22.01 6.52
C SER A 415 22.00 -21.78 5.04
N GLU A 416 21.01 -21.75 4.15
CA GLU A 416 21.25 -21.46 2.72
C GLU A 416 21.68 -20.00 2.50
N MET A 417 21.21 -19.08 3.35
CA MET A 417 21.57 -17.66 3.28
C MET A 417 22.89 -17.33 3.98
N ASN A 418 23.52 -18.29 4.64
CA ASN A 418 24.75 -18.05 5.42
C ASN A 418 25.99 -17.85 4.54
N TYR A 419 25.78 -17.50 3.28
CA TYR A 419 26.85 -17.13 2.36
C TYR A 419 27.19 -15.65 2.53
N LYS A 420 28.47 -15.35 2.80
CA LYS A 420 28.95 -13.97 2.92
C LYS A 420 29.83 -13.68 1.71
N PRO A 421 29.32 -12.92 0.74
CA PRO A 421 30.16 -12.58 -0.42
C PRO A 421 31.40 -11.82 0.00
N LYS A 422 32.56 -12.28 -0.48
CA LYS A 422 33.86 -11.69 -0.12
C LYS A 422 34.00 -10.22 -0.56
N LEU A 423 33.22 -9.81 -1.57
CA LEU A 423 33.25 -8.46 -2.09
C LEU A 423 32.47 -7.45 -1.21
N LEU A 424 31.64 -7.95 -0.29
CA LEU A 424 30.76 -7.10 0.52
C LEU A 424 31.34 -6.97 1.92
N TYR A 425 31.95 -5.84 2.19
CA TYR A 425 32.49 -5.52 3.51
C TYR A 425 31.44 -4.96 4.46
N ASN A 426 30.32 -4.54 3.91
CA ASN A 426 29.27 -3.91 4.67
C ASN A 426 28.20 -4.91 5.13
N ARG A 427 27.35 -4.42 5.98
CA ARG A 427 26.30 -5.17 6.62
C ARG A 427 25.24 -5.57 5.59
N LEU A 428 24.95 -6.84 5.49
CA LEU A 428 23.79 -7.32 4.75
C LEU A 428 22.51 -6.93 5.50
N PRO A 429 21.38 -6.73 4.79
CA PRO A 429 20.11 -6.50 5.47
C PRO A 429 19.78 -7.60 6.46
N GLU A 430 19.15 -7.23 7.56
CA GLU A 430 18.59 -8.18 8.51
C GLU A 430 17.38 -8.86 7.90
N VAL A 431 17.36 -10.19 7.88
CA VAL A 431 16.24 -10.97 7.35
C VAL A 431 15.37 -11.39 8.54
N ILE A 432 14.09 -11.01 8.50
CA ILE A 432 13.16 -11.21 9.61
C ILE A 432 11.96 -12.03 9.11
N ILE A 433 11.66 -13.12 9.81
CA ILE A 433 10.50 -13.95 9.52
C ILE A 433 9.28 -13.30 10.20
N GLU A 434 8.28 -12.94 9.40
CA GLU A 434 6.99 -12.46 9.91
C GLU A 434 6.10 -13.66 10.25
N PRO A 435 5.47 -13.68 11.43
CA PRO A 435 4.50 -14.75 11.73
C PRO A 435 3.40 -14.81 10.68
N TYR A 436 3.16 -15.99 10.13
CA TYR A 436 2.13 -16.17 9.10
C TYR A 436 0.74 -16.17 9.75
N ASN A 437 -0.16 -15.39 9.16
CA ASN A 437 -1.55 -15.29 9.58
C ASN A 437 -2.39 -15.01 8.33
N ASP A 438 -3.48 -15.75 8.16
CA ASP A 438 -4.41 -15.58 7.03
C ASP A 438 -5.03 -14.18 6.98
N PHE A 439 -5.08 -13.48 8.12
CA PHE A 439 -5.65 -12.15 8.22
C PHE A 439 -4.65 -11.01 7.99
N THR A 440 -3.37 -11.32 7.76
CA THR A 440 -2.31 -10.29 7.66
C THR A 440 -2.66 -9.21 6.63
N ALA A 441 -3.13 -9.61 5.44
CA ALA A 441 -3.45 -8.63 4.39
C ALA A 441 -4.70 -7.81 4.75
N ALA A 442 -5.72 -8.43 5.37
CA ALA A 442 -6.91 -7.71 5.82
C ALA A 442 -6.55 -6.70 6.93
N HIS A 443 -5.73 -7.11 7.92
CA HIS A 443 -5.23 -6.20 8.95
C HIS A 443 -4.48 -5.02 8.31
N SER A 444 -3.65 -5.32 7.33
CA SER A 444 -2.81 -4.33 6.64
C SER A 444 -3.62 -3.41 5.73
N ALA A 445 -4.76 -3.87 5.22
CA ALA A 445 -5.67 -3.03 4.43
C ALA A 445 -6.30 -1.92 5.30
N ILE A 446 -6.36 -2.10 6.62
CA ILE A 446 -6.71 -1.03 7.57
C ILE A 446 -5.67 0.11 7.47
N ALA A 447 -4.38 -0.25 7.37
CA ALA A 447 -3.31 0.74 7.19
C ALA A 447 -3.45 1.50 5.87
N LEU A 448 -3.94 0.84 4.82
CA LEU A 448 -4.22 1.50 3.53
C LEU A 448 -5.28 2.59 3.70
N CYS A 449 -6.33 2.33 4.50
CA CYS A 449 -7.35 3.33 4.82
C CYS A 449 -6.73 4.52 5.54
N LEU A 450 -5.95 4.26 6.60
CA LEU A 450 -5.26 5.29 7.37
C LEU A 450 -4.35 6.13 6.46
N TYR A 451 -3.63 5.46 5.56
CA TYR A 451 -2.73 6.12 4.60
C TYR A 451 -3.51 7.13 3.74
N HIS A 452 -4.67 6.74 3.22
CA HIS A 452 -5.43 7.59 2.31
C HIS A 452 -6.32 8.62 3.02
N THR A 453 -6.81 8.35 4.23
CA THR A 453 -7.74 9.27 4.90
C THR A 453 -7.04 10.31 5.78
N ILE A 454 -5.88 9.96 6.35
CA ILE A 454 -5.20 10.80 7.35
C ILE A 454 -3.84 11.28 6.83
N LEU A 455 -3.09 10.41 6.15
CA LEU A 455 -1.69 10.69 5.81
C LEU A 455 -1.53 11.27 4.40
N HIS A 456 -2.49 11.07 3.51
CA HIS A 456 -2.43 11.54 2.11
C HIS A 456 -3.80 12.06 1.63
N SER A 457 -4.59 12.62 2.53
CA SER A 457 -5.91 13.20 2.21
C SER A 457 -5.79 14.52 1.43
#